data_e8cb331ddba961eccd0228f152ea59fc
#
_entry.id   e8cb331ddba961eccd0228f152ea59fc
#
_cell.length_a   1.000
_cell.length_b   1.000
_cell.length_c   1.000
_cell.angle_alpha   90.00
_cell.angle_beta   90.00
_cell.angle_gamma   90.00
#
_symmetry.space_group_name_H-M   'P 1'
#
loop_
_entity.id
_entity.type
_entity.pdbx_description
1 polymer ?
#
loop_
_entity_poly.entity_id
_entity_poly.type
_entity_poly.pdbx_seq_one_letter_code
_entity_poly.pdbx_strand_id
1 'polypeptide(L)'
;MTTHAERTRQKQHVIGRRGLMKLAAGAGVATMGFAGRGLILPWVDFGRAAAAEFVEPEVRTSSDGLLDTTVTCRVQSVPLAGSTATMSVYEGSSPGPTLRVRPGDMLRVNLVNALDDLPPGLPDTSPFLCAPMSMGGEEMGGMCDTNLHVHGMHVSPEGNGDNVFLTVKGGESFQYEFQIPENHPSGLYWYHPHLHGRTTNQVFGGMAGAIIVEGDIDELPGIAGVPERLLVLQGTKLYEDGSVINILDTPPTGPSQESAYMRLVNGQINPTMTMKPGETQRWRILNASVNLFFRLHLDGHQLHQVAKDGNTLNETWSRDEIVLSPGERAEVLVQASQAGSYALRALAIATGFNTQKPATMATLVVDGDAVTPQPLPTTLLPVEDLSTVEVDQSRRITFQFGPPINPPQTIFWIDHEIFDGERDDQTVQLNTTEEWTIRNATANWHPFHIHVNDYQVTAINGTPVPLRYHEDTTAVPPFGEITMRTRYLDFPGRWVYHCHILLHEDKGMMGTVRALA
;
A
#
# COMPACT_ATOMS: atom_id res chain seq x y z
N MET A 1 64.18 -34.52 -10.60
CA MET A 1 63.47 -35.61 -9.90
C MET A 1 61.99 -35.27 -9.91
N THR A 2 61.27 -36.00 -10.68
CA THR A 2 59.87 -35.93 -11.03
C THR A 2 58.97 -36.49 -9.94
N THR A 3 57.85 -35.84 -9.61
CA THR A 3 56.68 -36.56 -9.11
C THR A 3 55.39 -35.95 -9.67
N HIS A 4 54.59 -36.83 -10.22
CA HIS A 4 53.27 -36.66 -10.83
C HIS A 4 52.22 -36.11 -9.86
N ALA A 5 51.38 -35.20 -10.35
CA ALA A 5 50.11 -34.88 -9.75
C ALA A 5 48.96 -35.43 -10.64
N GLU A 6 48.24 -36.39 -10.09
CA GLU A 6 47.05 -36.98 -10.74
C GLU A 6 45.87 -36.01 -10.65
N ARG A 7 45.24 -35.75 -11.79
CA ARG A 7 43.97 -35.03 -11.91
C ARG A 7 42.81 -36.01 -11.79
N THR A 8 42.06 -35.96 -10.72
CA THR A 8 40.76 -36.63 -10.58
C THR A 8 39.67 -35.78 -11.23
N ARG A 9 39.14 -36.21 -12.34
CA ARG A 9 37.93 -35.64 -12.97
C ARG A 9 36.70 -36.21 -12.28
N GLN A 10 35.94 -35.37 -11.57
CA GLN A 10 34.59 -35.70 -11.12
C GLN A 10 33.58 -35.53 -12.27
N LYS A 11 32.95 -36.64 -12.65
CA LYS A 11 31.85 -36.66 -13.63
C LYS A 11 30.58 -36.13 -12.97
N GLN A 12 30.04 -35.03 -13.47
CA GLN A 12 28.68 -34.59 -13.14
C GLN A 12 27.68 -35.50 -13.87
N HIS A 13 26.85 -36.22 -13.12
CA HIS A 13 25.67 -36.90 -13.63
C HIS A 13 24.50 -35.94 -13.77
N VAL A 14 24.12 -35.65 -15.00
CA VAL A 14 22.87 -34.95 -15.33
C VAL A 14 21.74 -35.97 -15.24
N ILE A 15 20.85 -35.80 -14.27
CA ILE A 15 19.63 -36.60 -14.13
C ILE A 15 18.58 -36.06 -15.10
N GLY A 16 18.22 -36.83 -16.08
CA GLY A 16 17.21 -36.49 -17.09
C GLY A 16 15.78 -36.48 -16.51
N ARG A 17 14.91 -35.65 -17.10
CA ARG A 17 13.51 -35.41 -16.73
C ARG A 17 12.58 -36.63 -16.53
N ARG A 18 13.01 -37.85 -16.78
CA ARG A 18 12.23 -39.09 -16.61
C ARG A 18 12.43 -39.81 -15.26
N GLY A 19 13.35 -39.36 -14.41
CA GLY A 19 13.61 -39.93 -13.09
C GLY A 19 12.75 -39.41 -11.94
N LEU A 20 12.00 -38.33 -12.14
CA LEU A 20 11.28 -37.64 -11.05
C LEU A 20 9.82 -38.09 -10.84
N MET A 21 9.31 -39.05 -11.59
CA MET A 21 7.91 -39.51 -11.52
C MET A 21 7.68 -40.86 -10.82
N LYS A 22 8.62 -41.38 -10.06
CA LYS A 22 8.47 -42.69 -9.40
C LYS A 22 8.72 -42.71 -7.87
N LEU A 23 8.65 -41.57 -7.19
CA LEU A 23 8.84 -41.52 -5.73
C LEU A 23 7.68 -40.81 -4.98
N ALA A 24 6.48 -41.01 -5.44
CA ALA A 24 5.27 -40.52 -4.76
C ALA A 24 4.23 -41.64 -4.61
N ALA A 25 4.59 -42.71 -3.91
CA ALA A 25 3.63 -43.70 -3.42
C ALA A 25 4.26 -44.40 -2.20
N GLY A 26 3.87 -43.98 -1.01
CA GLY A 26 4.16 -44.71 0.22
C GLY A 26 4.68 -43.86 1.38
N ALA A 27 3.82 -43.06 2.02
CA ALA A 27 4.03 -42.67 3.41
C ALA A 27 2.64 -42.52 4.05
N GLY A 28 2.38 -43.39 5.01
CA GLY A 28 1.11 -43.50 5.72
C GLY A 28 0.81 -42.27 6.59
N VAL A 29 -0.47 -42.00 6.69
CA VAL A 29 -1.09 -40.97 7.54
C VAL A 29 -0.91 -41.34 9.00
N ALA A 30 -0.10 -40.61 9.75
CA ALA A 30 -0.14 -40.56 11.20
C ALA A 30 -0.93 -39.31 11.59
N THR A 31 -2.17 -39.48 11.96
CA THR A 31 -3.02 -38.44 12.54
C THR A 31 -2.55 -38.14 13.97
N MET A 32 -1.81 -37.07 14.16
CA MET A 32 -1.70 -36.41 15.46
C MET A 32 -2.71 -35.26 15.47
N GLY A 33 -3.72 -35.40 16.35
CA GLY A 33 -4.70 -34.35 16.56
C GLY A 33 -4.07 -33.14 17.25
N PHE A 34 -3.94 -32.08 16.54
CA PHE A 34 -3.85 -30.74 17.09
C PHE A 34 -5.23 -30.11 16.96
N ALA A 35 -5.86 -29.81 18.10
CA ALA A 35 -7.03 -28.94 18.17
C ALA A 35 -6.54 -27.50 17.86
N GLY A 36 -6.28 -27.22 16.58
CA GLY A 36 -5.97 -25.92 16.06
C GLY A 36 -7.08 -25.50 15.12
N ARG A 37 -7.51 -24.25 15.19
CA ARG A 37 -8.47 -23.65 14.27
C ARG A 37 -7.99 -23.89 12.85
N GLY A 38 -8.81 -24.56 12.04
CA GLY A 38 -8.53 -24.78 10.63
C GLY A 38 -8.53 -23.44 9.91
N LEU A 39 -7.48 -23.18 9.15
CA LEU A 39 -7.51 -22.12 8.12
C LEU A 39 -8.55 -22.52 7.09
N ILE A 40 -9.38 -21.56 6.63
CA ILE A 40 -10.28 -21.81 5.51
C ILE A 40 -9.42 -22.31 4.36
N LEU A 41 -9.62 -23.56 3.96
CA LEU A 41 -8.92 -24.15 2.82
C LEU A 41 -9.30 -23.37 1.56
N PRO A 42 -8.36 -23.19 0.59
CA PRO A 42 -8.56 -22.42 -0.63
C PRO A 42 -9.60 -22.99 -1.60
N TRP A 43 -10.43 -23.95 -1.16
CA TRP A 43 -11.47 -24.64 -1.93
C TRP A 43 -12.88 -24.19 -1.59
N VAL A 44 -13.07 -23.18 -0.74
CA VAL A 44 -14.33 -22.45 -0.82
C VAL A 44 -14.26 -21.76 -2.19
N ASP A 45 -14.81 -22.48 -3.16
CA ASP A 45 -15.19 -21.93 -4.44
C ASP A 45 -16.19 -20.82 -4.11
N PHE A 46 -15.71 -19.59 -3.93
CA PHE A 46 -16.54 -18.38 -3.99
C PHE A 46 -17.11 -18.26 -5.40
N GLY A 47 -17.24 -19.46 -6.06
CA GLY A 47 -17.71 -19.68 -7.36
C GLY A 47 -19.14 -19.19 -7.52
N ARG A 48 -19.29 -18.19 -8.38
CA ARG A 48 -20.56 -17.73 -8.92
C ARG A 48 -21.55 -17.12 -7.90
N ALA A 49 -21.11 -16.36 -6.92
CA ALA A 49 -21.87 -15.18 -6.58
C ALA A 49 -22.01 -14.40 -7.89
N ALA A 50 -23.23 -14.08 -8.31
CA ALA A 50 -23.43 -13.14 -9.40
C ALA A 50 -22.51 -11.97 -9.14
N ALA A 51 -21.69 -11.57 -10.14
CA ALA A 51 -20.71 -10.51 -9.95
C ALA A 51 -21.47 -9.31 -9.36
N ALA A 52 -21.07 -8.91 -8.13
CA ALA A 52 -21.75 -7.83 -7.44
C ALA A 52 -21.54 -6.54 -8.25
N GLU A 53 -22.51 -5.67 -8.27
CA GLU A 53 -22.34 -4.33 -8.83
C GLU A 53 -21.23 -3.63 -8.05
N PHE A 54 -20.38 -2.88 -8.75
CA PHE A 54 -19.31 -2.10 -8.16
C PHE A 54 -19.88 -1.02 -7.23
N VAL A 55 -19.45 -1.03 -5.98
CA VAL A 55 -19.88 -0.06 -4.96
C VAL A 55 -18.69 0.83 -4.60
N GLU A 56 -18.90 2.12 -4.63
CA GLU A 56 -17.93 3.11 -4.16
C GLU A 56 -18.10 3.39 -2.66
N PRO A 57 -17.02 3.74 -1.92
CA PRO A 57 -17.13 4.17 -0.53
C PRO A 57 -17.98 5.44 -0.38
N GLU A 58 -18.52 5.67 0.83
CA GLU A 58 -19.14 6.95 1.19
C GLU A 58 -18.18 8.10 0.90
N VAL A 59 -18.72 9.23 0.42
CA VAL A 59 -17.92 10.43 0.12
C VAL A 59 -18.33 11.57 1.04
N ARG A 60 -17.33 12.21 1.67
CA ARG A 60 -17.49 13.43 2.49
C ARG A 60 -16.69 14.54 1.84
N THR A 61 -17.32 15.65 1.51
CA THR A 61 -16.72 16.74 0.73
C THR A 61 -16.66 18.03 1.55
N SER A 62 -15.55 18.76 1.41
CA SER A 62 -15.40 20.09 2.01
C SER A 62 -16.41 21.08 1.43
N SER A 63 -16.83 22.03 2.27
CA SER A 63 -17.59 23.19 1.83
C SER A 63 -17.07 24.44 2.54
N ASP A 64 -17.05 25.58 1.83
CA ASP A 64 -16.58 26.85 2.37
C ASP A 64 -15.18 26.79 3.02
N GLY A 65 -14.26 25.99 2.42
CA GLY A 65 -12.87 25.88 2.89
C GLY A 65 -12.68 24.93 4.07
N LEU A 66 -13.67 24.11 4.43
CA LEU A 66 -13.59 23.21 5.59
C LEU A 66 -14.25 21.85 5.30
N LEU A 67 -13.56 20.78 5.64
CA LEU A 67 -14.18 19.49 5.92
C LEU A 67 -13.97 19.15 7.39
N ASP A 68 -15.03 19.27 8.19
CA ASP A 68 -15.04 18.87 9.61
C ASP A 68 -15.82 17.56 9.75
N THR A 69 -15.14 16.50 10.13
CA THR A 69 -15.73 15.16 10.13
C THR A 69 -15.24 14.32 11.30
N THR A 70 -16.06 13.37 11.72
CA THR A 70 -15.67 12.33 12.68
C THR A 70 -15.38 11.04 11.92
N VAL A 71 -14.27 10.38 12.26
CA VAL A 71 -13.92 9.06 11.79
C VAL A 71 -13.78 8.13 12.99
N THR A 72 -14.71 7.22 13.15
CA THR A 72 -14.71 6.23 14.23
C THR A 72 -14.06 4.93 13.77
N CYS A 73 -12.99 4.49 14.42
CA CYS A 73 -12.45 3.17 14.22
C CYS A 73 -12.98 2.19 15.28
N ARG A 74 -13.41 1.01 14.83
CA ARG A 74 -13.91 -0.05 15.72
C ARG A 74 -13.79 -1.44 15.12
N VAL A 75 -13.85 -2.45 15.98
CA VAL A 75 -13.98 -3.84 15.57
C VAL A 75 -15.45 -4.17 15.42
N GLN A 76 -15.88 -4.58 14.23
CA GLN A 76 -17.26 -4.97 14.00
C GLN A 76 -17.41 -5.94 12.83
N SER A 77 -18.60 -6.54 12.73
CA SER A 77 -18.97 -7.37 11.59
C SER A 77 -19.38 -6.49 10.41
N VAL A 78 -18.72 -6.68 9.28
CA VAL A 78 -18.97 -5.93 8.03
C VAL A 78 -19.22 -6.88 6.86
N PRO A 79 -19.99 -6.47 5.85
CA PRO A 79 -20.06 -7.19 4.59
C PRO A 79 -18.69 -7.21 3.92
N LEU A 80 -18.23 -8.39 3.52
CA LEU A 80 -16.98 -8.57 2.80
C LEU A 80 -17.10 -9.71 1.82
N ALA A 81 -16.84 -9.45 0.54
CA ALA A 81 -16.78 -10.50 -0.49
C ALA A 81 -18.05 -11.37 -0.59
N GLY A 82 -19.24 -10.81 -0.32
CA GLY A 82 -20.51 -11.54 -0.32
C GLY A 82 -20.78 -12.36 0.95
N SER A 83 -19.98 -12.20 1.98
CA SER A 83 -20.06 -12.82 3.31
C SER A 83 -20.01 -11.74 4.39
N THR A 84 -19.88 -12.15 5.66
CA THR A 84 -19.67 -11.26 6.80
C THR A 84 -18.31 -11.56 7.41
N ALA A 85 -17.52 -10.51 7.68
CA ALA A 85 -16.23 -10.63 8.33
C ALA A 85 -16.16 -9.74 9.57
N THR A 86 -15.45 -10.19 10.62
CA THR A 86 -15.13 -9.34 11.77
C THR A 86 -13.80 -8.66 11.52
N MET A 87 -13.82 -7.33 11.46
CA MET A 87 -12.72 -6.49 10.99
C MET A 87 -12.58 -5.23 11.86
N SER A 88 -11.36 -4.67 11.90
CA SER A 88 -11.14 -3.29 12.36
C SER A 88 -11.37 -2.35 11.18
N VAL A 89 -12.32 -1.44 11.30
CA VAL A 89 -12.75 -0.60 10.17
C VAL A 89 -13.01 0.84 10.60
N TYR A 90 -12.97 1.75 9.64
CA TYR A 90 -13.44 3.13 9.79
C TYR A 90 -14.91 3.21 9.39
N GLU A 91 -15.74 3.86 10.24
CA GLU A 91 -17.17 4.13 9.99
C GLU A 91 -17.98 2.89 9.54
N GLY A 92 -17.53 1.71 9.96
CA GLY A 92 -18.25 0.46 9.69
C GLY A 92 -18.10 -0.10 8.29
N SER A 93 -17.15 0.36 7.52
CA SER A 93 -16.90 -0.11 6.15
C SER A 93 -15.40 -0.33 5.88
N SER A 94 -15.10 -1.19 4.91
CA SER A 94 -13.75 -1.36 4.37
C SER A 94 -13.82 -1.30 2.83
N PRO A 95 -13.22 -0.27 2.21
CA PRO A 95 -12.53 0.85 2.84
C PRO A 95 -13.48 1.81 3.58
N GLY A 96 -12.90 2.68 4.43
CA GLY A 96 -13.59 3.78 5.08
C GLY A 96 -14.03 4.88 4.10
N PRO A 97 -14.69 5.96 4.59
CA PRO A 97 -15.15 7.05 3.75
C PRO A 97 -14.04 7.71 2.94
N THR A 98 -14.36 8.17 1.74
CA THR A 98 -13.50 9.03 0.93
C THR A 98 -13.66 10.47 1.39
N LEU A 99 -12.55 11.14 1.72
CA LEU A 99 -12.53 12.56 2.09
C LEU A 99 -12.13 13.38 0.87
N ARG A 100 -13.01 14.32 0.44
CA ARG A 100 -12.74 15.21 -0.70
C ARG A 100 -12.51 16.63 -0.20
N VAL A 101 -11.38 17.20 -0.57
CA VAL A 101 -10.91 18.52 -0.16
C VAL A 101 -10.24 19.23 -1.34
N ARG A 102 -9.86 20.49 -1.14
CA ARG A 102 -9.15 21.30 -2.14
C ARG A 102 -7.91 21.95 -1.54
N PRO A 103 -6.95 22.37 -2.35
CA PRO A 103 -5.88 23.25 -1.89
C PRO A 103 -6.47 24.48 -1.18
N GLY A 104 -5.88 24.85 -0.04
CA GLY A 104 -6.38 25.91 0.83
C GLY A 104 -7.39 25.47 1.89
N ASP A 105 -8.04 24.32 1.75
CA ASP A 105 -9.02 23.84 2.73
C ASP A 105 -8.35 23.42 4.05
N MET A 106 -9.12 23.51 5.14
CA MET A 106 -8.84 22.83 6.39
C MET A 106 -9.55 21.47 6.39
N LEU A 107 -8.79 20.38 6.50
CA LEU A 107 -9.34 19.06 6.81
C LEU A 107 -9.23 18.82 8.32
N ARG A 108 -10.38 18.75 8.99
CA ARG A 108 -10.46 18.47 10.41
C ARG A 108 -11.09 17.10 10.63
N VAL A 109 -10.34 16.18 11.27
CA VAL A 109 -10.78 14.82 11.53
C VAL A 109 -10.76 14.55 13.03
N ASN A 110 -11.94 14.40 13.63
CA ASN A 110 -12.05 13.87 14.99
C ASN A 110 -11.97 12.33 14.92
N LEU A 111 -10.79 11.77 15.19
CA LEU A 111 -10.61 10.33 15.29
C LEU A 111 -11.16 9.85 16.62
N VAL A 112 -12.18 8.99 16.57
CA VAL A 112 -12.74 8.32 17.76
C VAL A 112 -12.26 6.88 17.77
N ASN A 113 -11.43 6.53 18.75
CA ASN A 113 -10.92 5.17 18.90
C ASN A 113 -11.86 4.33 19.78
N ALA A 114 -12.67 3.49 19.14
CA ALA A 114 -13.56 2.52 19.78
C ALA A 114 -13.10 1.07 19.49
N LEU A 115 -11.78 0.85 19.31
CA LEU A 115 -11.23 -0.50 19.08
C LEU A 115 -11.29 -1.40 20.32
N ASP A 116 -11.46 -0.83 21.51
CA ASP A 116 -11.64 -1.54 22.77
C ASP A 116 -13.09 -1.96 23.03
N ASP A 117 -14.07 -1.42 22.30
CA ASP A 117 -15.48 -1.85 22.32
C ASP A 117 -15.66 -3.09 21.42
N LEU A 118 -15.22 -4.24 21.93
CA LEU A 118 -15.15 -5.47 21.16
C LEU A 118 -16.52 -6.15 21.06
N PRO A 119 -16.90 -6.69 19.89
CA PRO A 119 -18.10 -7.51 19.75
C PRO A 119 -18.06 -8.73 20.70
N PRO A 120 -19.20 -9.10 21.32
CA PRO A 120 -19.24 -10.25 22.20
C PRO A 120 -18.92 -11.56 21.45
N GLY A 121 -18.19 -12.46 22.11
CA GLY A 121 -17.87 -13.79 21.58
C GLY A 121 -16.60 -13.87 20.75
N LEU A 122 -15.79 -12.81 20.68
CA LEU A 122 -14.45 -12.91 20.11
C LEU A 122 -13.60 -13.90 20.95
N PRO A 123 -12.85 -14.80 20.30
CA PRO A 123 -12.00 -15.73 21.03
C PRO A 123 -10.79 -15.02 21.65
N ASP A 124 -10.26 -15.56 22.75
CA ASP A 124 -9.08 -15.04 23.47
C ASP A 124 -7.80 -14.93 22.62
N THR A 125 -7.79 -15.53 21.44
CA THR A 125 -6.68 -15.46 20.45
C THR A 125 -6.96 -14.48 19.31
N SER A 126 -8.02 -13.67 19.42
CA SER A 126 -8.35 -12.68 18.40
C SER A 126 -7.24 -11.62 18.28
N PRO A 127 -6.85 -11.20 17.05
CA PRO A 127 -5.91 -10.10 16.86
C PRO A 127 -6.45 -8.75 17.34
N PHE A 128 -7.73 -8.68 17.67
CA PHE A 128 -8.42 -7.48 18.13
C PHE A 128 -8.41 -7.30 19.65
N LEU A 129 -7.88 -8.27 20.42
CA LEU A 129 -7.82 -8.11 21.87
C LEU A 129 -6.85 -7.00 22.26
N CYS A 130 -7.29 -6.14 23.19
CA CYS A 130 -6.52 -5.01 23.71
C CYS A 130 -5.44 -5.44 24.70
N ALA A 131 -4.85 -6.61 24.51
CA ALA A 131 -3.76 -7.09 25.36
C ALA A 131 -2.51 -6.20 25.18
N PRO A 132 -1.76 -5.92 26.26
CA PRO A 132 -0.48 -5.22 26.13
C PRO A 132 0.47 -6.06 25.27
N MET A 133 1.15 -5.40 24.33
CA MET A 133 2.24 -6.02 23.57
C MET A 133 3.58 -5.64 24.18
N SER A 134 4.53 -6.57 24.15
CA SER A 134 5.94 -6.27 24.41
C SER A 134 6.78 -6.73 23.23
N MET A 135 7.58 -5.85 22.66
CA MET A 135 8.64 -6.18 21.71
C MET A 135 10.00 -5.80 22.30
N GLY A 136 10.94 -6.75 22.28
CA GLY A 136 12.28 -6.48 22.83
C GLY A 136 12.36 -6.23 24.34
N GLY A 137 11.26 -6.44 25.11
CA GLY A 137 11.20 -6.20 26.56
C GLY A 137 10.61 -4.85 26.98
N GLU A 138 10.18 -4.03 26.03
CA GLU A 138 9.44 -2.79 26.27
C GLU A 138 7.93 -3.01 26.15
N GLU A 139 7.14 -2.41 27.05
CA GLU A 139 5.68 -2.40 26.94
C GLU A 139 5.28 -1.41 25.84
N MET A 140 4.74 -1.92 24.74
CA MET A 140 4.33 -1.12 23.59
C MET A 140 2.82 -0.82 23.61
N GLY A 141 2.29 -0.25 24.68
CA GLY A 141 0.86 0.11 24.75
C GLY A 141 -0.14 -1.03 24.45
N GLY A 142 -1.44 -0.74 24.41
CA GLY A 142 -2.50 -1.73 24.13
C GLY A 142 -2.65 -2.02 22.63
N MET A 143 -3.10 -3.22 22.27
CA MET A 143 -3.41 -3.58 20.86
C MET A 143 -4.53 -2.72 20.25
N CYS A 144 -5.31 -2.04 21.08
CA CYS A 144 -6.38 -1.12 20.67
C CYS A 144 -5.91 0.33 20.52
N ASP A 145 -4.65 0.63 20.78
CA ASP A 145 -4.11 1.96 20.53
C ASP A 145 -3.94 2.19 19.03
N THR A 146 -4.17 3.41 18.58
CA THR A 146 -4.09 3.77 17.15
C THR A 146 -3.66 5.22 16.99
N ASN A 147 -3.52 5.66 15.75
CA ASN A 147 -3.40 7.05 15.33
C ASN A 147 -3.96 7.22 13.91
N LEU A 148 -3.73 8.37 13.29
CA LEU A 148 -4.11 8.65 11.92
C LEU A 148 -2.92 9.28 11.19
N HIS A 149 -2.62 8.77 10.02
CA HIS A 149 -1.68 9.32 9.04
C HIS A 149 -2.40 9.63 7.73
N VAL A 150 -2.05 10.74 7.12
CA VAL A 150 -2.54 11.15 5.79
C VAL A 150 -1.45 10.98 4.74
N HIS A 151 -1.37 9.77 4.22
CA HIS A 151 -0.30 9.30 3.37
C HIS A 151 -0.17 10.10 2.06
N GLY A 152 1.02 10.63 1.84
CA GLY A 152 1.39 11.40 0.66
C GLY A 152 1.01 12.89 0.72
N MET A 153 0.23 13.31 1.72
CA MET A 153 -0.14 14.73 1.83
C MET A 153 1.01 15.58 2.33
N HIS A 154 1.21 16.73 1.67
CA HIS A 154 2.17 17.74 2.08
C HIS A 154 1.53 18.66 3.14
N VAL A 155 1.58 18.24 4.39
CA VAL A 155 0.98 18.94 5.55
C VAL A 155 1.92 18.92 6.75
N SER A 156 1.65 19.77 7.76
CA SER A 156 2.50 19.85 8.96
C SER A 156 2.56 18.52 9.72
N PRO A 157 3.75 18.03 10.09
CA PRO A 157 3.92 16.83 10.91
C PRO A 157 3.85 17.10 12.42
N GLU A 158 3.59 18.33 12.84
CA GLU A 158 3.64 18.73 14.25
C GLU A 158 2.26 18.90 14.88
N GLY A 159 2.23 18.87 16.21
CA GLY A 159 1.03 19.13 16.99
C GLY A 159 -0.09 18.15 16.70
N ASN A 160 -1.23 18.67 16.24
CA ASN A 160 -2.40 17.91 15.81
C ASN A 160 -2.49 17.75 14.27
N GLY A 161 -1.40 18.01 13.55
CA GLY A 161 -1.24 17.68 12.14
C GLY A 161 -0.92 16.20 11.92
N ASP A 162 -0.11 15.86 10.90
CA ASP A 162 0.27 14.49 10.54
C ASP A 162 1.38 13.94 11.47
N ASN A 163 1.13 13.99 12.76
CA ASN A 163 2.07 13.55 13.80
C ASN A 163 1.90 12.07 14.11
N VAL A 164 2.67 11.22 13.45
CA VAL A 164 2.61 9.75 13.61
C VAL A 164 3.17 9.24 14.95
N PHE A 165 3.80 10.11 15.76
CA PHE A 165 4.25 9.78 17.11
C PHE A 165 3.14 9.89 18.17
N LEU A 166 1.95 10.40 17.80
CA LEU A 166 0.79 10.45 18.67
C LEU A 166 0.20 9.06 18.89
N THR A 167 -0.35 8.85 20.08
CA THR A 167 -1.09 7.64 20.43
C THR A 167 -2.48 8.03 20.91
N VAL A 168 -3.52 7.54 20.25
CA VAL A 168 -4.92 7.64 20.67
C VAL A 168 -5.31 6.29 21.26
N LYS A 169 -5.47 6.22 22.59
CA LYS A 169 -5.77 4.98 23.28
C LYS A 169 -7.19 4.52 23.03
N GLY A 170 -7.45 3.22 23.23
CA GLY A 170 -8.80 2.69 23.22
C GLY A 170 -9.73 3.50 24.12
N GLY A 171 -10.93 3.84 23.63
CA GLY A 171 -11.91 4.69 24.31
C GLY A 171 -11.64 6.20 24.25
N GLU A 172 -10.51 6.65 23.72
CA GLU A 172 -10.17 8.07 23.57
C GLU A 172 -10.52 8.59 22.17
N SER A 173 -10.47 9.93 22.03
CA SER A 173 -10.57 10.61 20.74
C SER A 173 -9.51 11.69 20.61
N PHE A 174 -9.12 12.00 19.37
CA PHE A 174 -8.16 13.05 19.08
C PHE A 174 -8.59 13.85 17.85
N GLN A 175 -8.49 15.19 17.94
CA GLN A 175 -8.80 16.09 16.86
C GLN A 175 -7.56 16.36 16.02
N TYR A 176 -7.49 15.80 14.83
CA TYR A 176 -6.51 16.14 13.81
C TYR A 176 -6.95 17.36 13.02
N GLU A 177 -5.99 18.19 12.63
CA GLU A 177 -6.19 19.40 11.81
C GLU A 177 -5.09 19.47 10.75
N PHE A 178 -5.48 19.30 9.50
CA PHE A 178 -4.58 19.35 8.37
C PHE A 178 -4.91 20.60 7.53
N GLN A 179 -4.11 21.66 7.68
CA GLN A 179 -4.20 22.81 6.78
C GLN A 179 -3.54 22.41 5.46
N ILE A 180 -4.33 22.32 4.42
CA ILE A 180 -3.84 21.97 3.09
C ILE A 180 -3.26 23.22 2.44
N PRO A 181 -1.98 23.24 2.02
CA PRO A 181 -1.39 24.38 1.33
C PRO A 181 -2.15 24.75 0.04
N GLU A 182 -2.17 26.02 -0.31
CA GLU A 182 -2.79 26.53 -1.53
C GLU A 182 -2.17 25.93 -2.82
N ASN A 183 -0.91 25.53 -2.75
CA ASN A 183 -0.16 24.91 -3.85
C ASN A 183 -0.05 23.39 -3.73
N HIS A 184 -0.85 22.78 -2.85
CA HIS A 184 -0.84 21.31 -2.69
C HIS A 184 -1.25 20.63 -4.00
N PRO A 185 -0.52 19.59 -4.47
CA PRO A 185 -0.88 18.87 -5.68
C PRO A 185 -2.28 18.24 -5.60
N SER A 186 -3.03 18.32 -6.71
CA SER A 186 -4.33 17.68 -6.83
C SER A 186 -4.19 16.22 -7.28
N GLY A 187 -4.88 15.29 -6.58
CA GLY A 187 -4.78 13.88 -6.89
C GLY A 187 -5.32 12.96 -5.81
N LEU A 188 -4.90 11.70 -5.86
CA LEU A 188 -5.32 10.64 -4.94
C LEU A 188 -4.29 10.41 -3.84
N TYR A 189 -4.73 10.59 -2.61
CA TYR A 189 -4.05 10.32 -1.35
C TYR A 189 -4.87 9.33 -0.53
N TRP A 190 -4.41 8.98 0.68
CA TRP A 190 -5.18 8.10 1.54
C TRP A 190 -4.84 8.28 3.02
N TYR A 191 -5.65 7.69 3.90
CA TYR A 191 -5.41 7.72 5.33
C TYR A 191 -5.47 6.32 5.92
N HIS A 192 -4.61 6.09 6.91
CA HIS A 192 -4.52 4.81 7.63
C HIS A 192 -3.85 5.00 9.00
N PRO A 193 -3.93 4.01 9.90
CA PRO A 193 -3.17 4.03 11.15
C PRO A 193 -1.67 3.87 10.88
N HIS A 194 -0.85 4.53 11.71
CA HIS A 194 0.60 4.50 11.61
C HIS A 194 1.30 4.33 12.96
N LEU A 195 0.61 3.82 13.97
CA LEU A 195 1.19 3.57 15.28
C LEU A 195 2.10 2.34 15.20
N HIS A 196 3.39 2.52 15.45
CA HIS A 196 4.40 1.47 15.35
C HIS A 196 4.01 0.21 16.14
N GLY A 197 4.13 -0.95 15.48
CA GLY A 197 3.72 -2.24 15.99
C GLY A 197 2.21 -2.53 15.91
N ARG A 198 1.41 -1.63 15.29
CA ARG A 198 -0.05 -1.76 15.13
C ARG A 198 -0.51 -1.62 13.69
N THR A 199 0.25 -0.88 12.89
CA THR A 199 -0.08 -0.51 11.51
C THR A 199 -0.49 -1.72 10.69
N THR A 200 0.32 -2.78 10.71
CA THR A 200 0.08 -3.99 9.91
C THR A 200 -1.27 -4.64 10.20
N ASN A 201 -1.58 -4.91 11.46
CA ASN A 201 -2.83 -5.60 11.82
C ASN A 201 -4.06 -4.72 11.60
N GLN A 202 -3.96 -3.42 11.87
CA GLN A 202 -5.08 -2.48 11.70
C GLN A 202 -5.40 -2.26 10.22
N VAL A 203 -4.41 -2.03 9.38
CA VAL A 203 -4.60 -1.89 7.92
C VAL A 203 -5.04 -3.22 7.29
N PHE A 204 -4.44 -4.35 7.70
CA PHE A 204 -4.86 -5.67 7.24
C PHE A 204 -6.28 -6.00 7.69
N GLY A 205 -6.69 -5.48 8.84
CA GLY A 205 -8.03 -5.53 9.38
C GLY A 205 -9.05 -4.72 8.61
N GLY A 206 -8.63 -3.76 7.78
CA GLY A 206 -9.52 -2.96 6.93
C GLY A 206 -9.47 -1.44 7.18
N MET A 207 -8.62 -0.96 8.10
CA MET A 207 -8.51 0.48 8.41
C MET A 207 -7.70 1.22 7.34
N ALA A 208 -8.38 1.60 6.26
CA ALA A 208 -7.86 2.45 5.19
C ALA A 208 -9.02 3.22 4.54
N GLY A 209 -8.77 4.46 4.11
CA GLY A 209 -9.73 5.26 3.34
C GLY A 209 -8.99 6.23 2.41
N ALA A 210 -9.64 6.66 1.34
CA ALA A 210 -9.06 7.56 0.36
C ALA A 210 -9.23 9.03 0.76
N ILE A 211 -8.27 9.87 0.35
CA ILE A 211 -8.38 11.32 0.32
C ILE A 211 -8.22 11.76 -1.14
N ILE A 212 -9.10 12.60 -1.63
CA ILE A 212 -9.00 13.20 -2.95
C ILE A 212 -8.84 14.70 -2.78
N VAL A 213 -7.71 15.23 -3.23
CA VAL A 213 -7.51 16.67 -3.36
C VAL A 213 -7.91 17.06 -4.77
N GLU A 214 -9.03 17.79 -4.90
CA GLU A 214 -9.54 18.29 -6.17
C GLU A 214 -8.78 19.56 -6.58
N GLY A 215 -8.45 19.70 -7.88
CA GLY A 215 -7.76 20.89 -8.36
C GLY A 215 -7.40 20.83 -9.84
N ASP A 216 -6.22 21.32 -10.20
CA ASP A 216 -5.80 21.61 -11.57
C ASP A 216 -5.98 20.46 -12.55
N ILE A 217 -5.68 19.22 -12.15
CA ILE A 217 -5.85 18.06 -13.04
C ILE A 217 -7.31 17.83 -13.44
N ASP A 218 -8.26 18.19 -12.55
CA ASP A 218 -9.69 17.94 -12.75
C ASP A 218 -10.27 18.91 -13.80
N GLU A 219 -9.57 19.99 -14.11
CA GLU A 219 -9.97 21.02 -15.07
C GLU A 219 -9.34 20.82 -16.47
N LEU A 220 -8.42 19.85 -16.60
CA LEU A 220 -7.72 19.63 -17.86
C LEU A 220 -8.66 19.13 -18.97
N PRO A 221 -8.51 19.63 -20.21
CA PRO A 221 -9.25 19.11 -21.36
C PRO A 221 -9.03 17.60 -21.53
N GLY A 222 -10.14 16.86 -21.69
CA GLY A 222 -10.13 15.39 -21.78
C GLY A 222 -10.11 14.66 -20.43
N ILE A 223 -10.04 15.40 -19.31
CA ILE A 223 -10.22 14.88 -17.93
C ILE A 223 -11.48 15.51 -17.31
N ALA A 224 -11.65 16.82 -17.49
CA ALA A 224 -12.79 17.54 -16.95
C ALA A 224 -14.14 16.90 -17.35
N GLY A 225 -14.96 16.59 -16.34
CA GLY A 225 -16.30 16.05 -16.52
C GLY A 225 -16.39 14.59 -16.96
N VAL A 226 -15.28 13.85 -17.05
CA VAL A 226 -15.37 12.39 -17.24
C VAL A 226 -15.82 11.73 -15.92
N PRO A 227 -16.64 10.65 -16.01
CA PRO A 227 -17.01 9.90 -14.82
C PRO A 227 -15.78 9.33 -14.10
N GLU A 228 -15.76 9.43 -12.78
CA GLU A 228 -14.70 8.88 -11.94
C GLU A 228 -15.08 7.52 -11.35
N ARG A 229 -14.07 6.71 -11.04
CA ARG A 229 -14.18 5.49 -10.23
C ARG A 229 -13.01 5.43 -9.25
N LEU A 230 -13.31 5.21 -7.99
CA LEU A 230 -12.28 4.94 -6.97
C LEU A 230 -12.15 3.43 -6.74
N LEU A 231 -10.96 2.89 -6.97
CA LEU A 231 -10.61 1.49 -6.77
C LEU A 231 -9.60 1.37 -5.63
N VAL A 232 -10.05 1.03 -4.44
CA VAL A 232 -9.16 0.73 -3.30
C VAL A 232 -8.87 -0.76 -3.30
N LEU A 233 -7.63 -1.10 -3.62
CA LEU A 233 -7.15 -2.49 -3.69
C LEU A 233 -6.65 -2.93 -2.33
N GLN A 234 -7.20 -4.00 -1.81
CA GLN A 234 -6.85 -4.56 -0.51
C GLN A 234 -6.62 -6.06 -0.60
N GLY A 235 -5.89 -6.59 0.37
CA GLY A 235 -5.74 -8.03 0.55
C GLY A 235 -5.95 -8.41 1.99
N THR A 236 -6.82 -9.39 2.25
CA THR A 236 -7.06 -9.88 3.61
C THR A 236 -7.19 -11.40 3.65
N LYS A 237 -7.15 -11.99 4.84
CA LYS A 237 -7.37 -13.41 5.12
C LYS A 237 -8.26 -13.54 6.33
N LEU A 238 -9.14 -14.53 6.32
CA LEU A 238 -10.04 -14.80 7.42
C LEU A 238 -9.78 -16.18 8.03
N TYR A 239 -10.08 -16.32 9.32
CA TYR A 239 -10.30 -17.61 9.95
C TYR A 239 -11.67 -18.19 9.53
N GLU A 240 -11.92 -19.46 9.85
CA GLU A 240 -13.20 -20.13 9.56
C GLU A 240 -14.41 -19.47 10.25
N ASP A 241 -14.17 -18.77 11.35
CA ASP A 241 -15.21 -18.01 12.08
C ASP A 241 -15.51 -16.62 11.46
N GLY A 242 -14.85 -16.28 10.36
CA GLY A 242 -15.00 -15.01 9.68
C GLY A 242 -14.19 -13.85 10.27
N SER A 243 -13.41 -14.06 11.33
CA SER A 243 -12.51 -13.01 11.83
C SER A 243 -11.24 -12.90 10.99
N VAL A 244 -10.72 -11.68 10.84
CA VAL A 244 -9.43 -11.45 10.18
C VAL A 244 -8.31 -12.12 10.97
N ILE A 245 -7.34 -12.74 10.27
CA ILE A 245 -6.19 -13.37 10.94
C ILE A 245 -5.24 -12.33 11.52
N ASN A 246 -4.50 -12.72 12.58
CA ASN A 246 -3.33 -11.95 13.00
C ASN A 246 -2.16 -12.23 12.04
N ILE A 247 -1.88 -11.29 11.15
CA ILE A 247 -0.82 -11.46 10.14
C ILE A 247 0.59 -11.38 10.76
N LEU A 248 0.74 -10.78 11.93
CA LEU A 248 2.04 -10.70 12.62
C LEU A 248 2.49 -12.05 13.17
N ASP A 249 1.54 -12.92 13.52
CA ASP A 249 1.81 -14.27 14.06
C ASP A 249 2.04 -15.32 12.97
N THR A 250 1.69 -15.01 11.73
CA THR A 250 1.91 -15.94 10.61
C THR A 250 3.32 -15.79 10.08
N PRO A 251 4.07 -16.90 9.87
CA PRO A 251 5.37 -16.83 9.23
C PRO A 251 5.26 -16.11 7.89
N PRO A 252 6.08 -15.10 7.59
CA PRO A 252 5.93 -14.28 6.40
C PRO A 252 6.24 -15.00 5.08
N THR A 253 6.63 -16.27 5.13
CA THR A 253 7.17 -16.99 3.98
C THR A 253 6.55 -18.36 3.80
N GLY A 254 5.88 -18.57 2.67
CA GLY A 254 5.46 -19.87 2.18
C GLY A 254 4.46 -19.77 1.02
N PRO A 255 4.61 -20.57 -0.05
CA PRO A 255 3.71 -20.55 -1.21
C PRO A 255 2.25 -20.84 -0.87
N SER A 256 1.99 -21.49 0.26
CA SER A 256 0.65 -21.85 0.74
C SER A 256 -0.11 -20.66 1.34
N GLN A 257 0.59 -19.64 1.84
CA GLN A 257 -0.07 -18.51 2.50
C GLN A 257 -0.62 -17.49 1.50
N GLU A 258 0.08 -17.25 0.40
CA GLU A 258 -0.37 -16.28 -0.60
C GLU A 258 -1.63 -16.73 -1.34
N SER A 259 -1.80 -18.04 -1.56
CA SER A 259 -3.01 -18.58 -2.20
C SER A 259 -4.30 -18.36 -1.39
N ALA A 260 -4.19 -18.03 -0.11
CA ALA A 260 -5.31 -17.78 0.79
C ALA A 260 -5.71 -16.29 0.90
N TYR A 261 -4.99 -15.37 0.23
CA TYR A 261 -5.41 -13.97 0.20
C TYR A 261 -6.68 -13.78 -0.64
N MET A 262 -7.69 -13.17 -0.04
CA MET A 262 -8.76 -12.52 -0.79
C MET A 262 -8.21 -11.19 -1.33
N ARG A 263 -8.36 -10.95 -2.62
CA ARG A 263 -7.99 -9.70 -3.27
C ARG A 263 -9.25 -8.94 -3.57
N LEU A 264 -9.34 -7.75 -3.03
CA LEU A 264 -10.55 -6.97 -2.97
C LEU A 264 -10.39 -5.66 -3.74
N VAL A 265 -11.49 -5.21 -4.32
CA VAL A 265 -11.69 -3.84 -4.80
C VAL A 265 -12.87 -3.28 -4.03
N ASN A 266 -12.66 -2.26 -3.22
CA ASN A 266 -13.68 -1.67 -2.35
C ASN A 266 -14.42 -2.71 -1.49
N GLY A 267 -13.68 -3.65 -0.88
CA GLY A 267 -14.26 -4.73 -0.07
C GLY A 267 -14.97 -5.84 -0.85
N GLN A 268 -14.99 -5.79 -2.18
CA GLN A 268 -15.69 -6.74 -3.07
C GLN A 268 -14.70 -7.63 -3.83
N ILE A 269 -15.09 -8.89 -4.09
CA ILE A 269 -14.37 -9.79 -5.01
C ILE A 269 -14.95 -9.64 -6.39
N ASN A 270 -14.10 -9.28 -7.36
CA ASN A 270 -14.43 -9.19 -8.78
C ASN A 270 -15.76 -8.45 -9.04
N PRO A 271 -15.94 -7.18 -8.56
CA PRO A 271 -17.15 -6.43 -8.85
C PRO A 271 -17.29 -6.11 -10.33
N THR A 272 -18.53 -5.88 -10.77
CA THR A 272 -18.84 -5.48 -12.15
C THR A 272 -18.91 -3.97 -12.27
N MET A 273 -18.04 -3.43 -13.11
CA MET A 273 -18.03 -2.03 -13.53
C MET A 273 -18.67 -1.91 -14.92
N THR A 274 -19.31 -0.79 -15.21
CA THR A 274 -20.00 -0.59 -16.49
C THR A 274 -19.52 0.65 -17.23
N MET A 275 -19.43 0.55 -18.55
CA MET A 275 -19.13 1.67 -19.47
C MET A 275 -19.93 1.49 -20.76
N LYS A 276 -20.19 2.60 -21.47
CA LYS A 276 -20.68 2.56 -22.85
C LYS A 276 -19.52 2.44 -23.84
N PRO A 277 -19.71 1.82 -25.02
CA PRO A 277 -18.68 1.85 -26.07
C PRO A 277 -18.26 3.29 -26.40
N GLY A 278 -16.96 3.59 -26.38
CA GLY A 278 -16.38 4.92 -26.60
C GLY A 278 -16.37 5.84 -25.38
N GLU A 279 -17.00 5.47 -24.28
CA GLU A 279 -16.96 6.25 -23.04
C GLU A 279 -15.53 6.27 -22.46
N THR A 280 -15.16 7.40 -21.89
CA THR A 280 -13.91 7.54 -21.11
C THR A 280 -14.26 7.70 -19.63
N GLN A 281 -13.62 6.94 -18.76
CA GLN A 281 -13.68 7.10 -17.32
C GLN A 281 -12.28 7.34 -16.74
N ARG A 282 -12.20 8.09 -15.63
CA ARG A 282 -11.00 8.23 -14.81
C ARG A 282 -11.06 7.26 -13.66
N TRP A 283 -10.11 6.33 -13.60
CA TRP A 283 -9.99 5.40 -12.48
C TRP A 283 -8.87 5.87 -11.56
N ARG A 284 -9.23 6.17 -10.32
CA ARG A 284 -8.31 6.48 -9.23
C ARG A 284 -8.04 5.18 -8.48
N ILE A 285 -6.80 4.68 -8.53
CA ILE A 285 -6.44 3.35 -8.05
C ILE A 285 -5.45 3.49 -6.91
N LEU A 286 -5.83 3.00 -5.72
CA LEU A 286 -5.02 2.97 -4.50
C LEU A 286 -4.65 1.53 -4.16
N ASN A 287 -3.39 1.23 -3.93
CA ASN A 287 -2.96 0.00 -3.30
C ASN A 287 -2.86 0.17 -1.78
N ALA A 288 -3.95 -0.09 -1.06
CA ALA A 288 -4.04 -0.06 0.40
C ALA A 288 -3.75 -1.42 1.06
N SER A 289 -3.03 -2.31 0.40
CA SER A 289 -2.65 -3.61 0.98
C SER A 289 -1.36 -3.51 1.79
N VAL A 290 -1.23 -4.33 2.83
CA VAL A 290 -0.05 -4.33 3.70
C VAL A 290 1.23 -4.87 3.05
N ASN A 291 1.09 -5.72 2.00
CA ASN A 291 2.22 -6.44 1.40
C ASN A 291 2.00 -6.95 -0.04
N LEU A 292 0.83 -6.69 -0.64
CA LEU A 292 0.56 -7.15 -2.00
C LEU A 292 0.98 -6.09 -3.02
N PHE A 293 1.67 -6.55 -4.05
CA PHE A 293 1.93 -5.78 -5.26
C PHE A 293 0.85 -6.11 -6.28
N PHE A 294 0.36 -5.11 -7.00
CA PHE A 294 -0.61 -5.31 -8.07
C PHE A 294 -0.01 -4.91 -9.41
N ARG A 295 0.22 -5.89 -10.28
CA ARG A 295 0.55 -5.69 -11.68
C ARG A 295 -0.76 -5.72 -12.46
N LEU A 296 -1.35 -4.56 -12.66
CA LEU A 296 -2.69 -4.42 -13.24
C LEU A 296 -2.64 -4.39 -14.76
N HIS A 297 -3.59 -5.11 -15.38
CA HIS A 297 -3.83 -5.16 -16.81
C HIS A 297 -5.33 -5.24 -17.06
N LEU A 298 -5.86 -4.44 -17.97
CA LEU A 298 -7.25 -4.51 -18.41
C LEU A 298 -7.31 -5.17 -19.80
N ASP A 299 -7.95 -6.34 -19.89
CA ASP A 299 -8.06 -7.08 -21.14
C ASP A 299 -8.58 -6.16 -22.27
N GLY A 300 -7.88 -6.11 -23.40
CA GLY A 300 -8.30 -5.38 -24.58
C GLY A 300 -8.26 -3.85 -24.51
N HIS A 301 -7.68 -3.28 -23.44
CA HIS A 301 -7.57 -1.82 -23.23
C HIS A 301 -6.18 -1.43 -22.79
N GLN A 302 -5.80 -0.18 -23.08
CA GLN A 302 -4.65 0.46 -22.46
C GLN A 302 -5.08 1.28 -21.23
N LEU A 303 -4.18 1.41 -20.28
CA LEU A 303 -4.30 2.28 -19.12
C LEU A 303 -3.51 3.57 -19.43
N HIS A 304 -4.25 4.68 -19.62
CA HIS A 304 -3.64 5.97 -19.93
C HIS A 304 -3.38 6.72 -18.64
N GLN A 305 -2.19 6.52 -18.05
CA GLN A 305 -1.83 7.07 -16.77
C GLN A 305 -1.63 8.58 -16.85
N VAL A 306 -2.26 9.33 -15.95
CA VAL A 306 -2.25 10.79 -15.88
C VAL A 306 -1.69 11.32 -14.57
N ALA A 307 -1.70 10.50 -13.49
CA ALA A 307 -1.11 10.86 -12.21
C ALA A 307 -0.51 9.63 -11.50
N LYS A 308 0.45 9.88 -10.61
CA LYS A 308 1.06 8.93 -9.70
C LYS A 308 1.22 9.57 -8.33
N ASP A 309 0.88 8.83 -7.26
CA ASP A 309 1.06 9.22 -5.86
C ASP A 309 0.60 10.65 -5.55
N GLY A 310 -0.62 11.00 -6.03
CA GLY A 310 -1.20 12.33 -5.85
C GLY A 310 -0.67 13.40 -6.79
N ASN A 311 0.35 13.11 -7.59
CA ASN A 311 1.01 14.07 -8.47
C ASN A 311 0.65 13.85 -9.93
N THR A 312 0.25 14.91 -10.61
CA THR A 312 -0.03 14.90 -12.06
C THR A 312 1.27 14.71 -12.83
N LEU A 313 1.24 13.86 -13.86
CA LEU A 313 2.35 13.71 -14.80
C LEU A 313 2.46 14.92 -15.74
N ASN A 314 3.60 15.08 -16.41
CA ASN A 314 3.75 16.11 -17.44
C ASN A 314 3.07 15.74 -18.76
N GLU A 315 2.90 14.45 -19.02
CA GLU A 315 2.25 13.89 -20.21
C GLU A 315 1.53 12.58 -19.88
N THR A 316 0.58 12.19 -20.70
CA THR A 316 -0.15 10.93 -20.53
C THR A 316 0.71 9.75 -20.97
N TRP A 317 0.81 8.73 -20.10
CA TRP A 317 1.52 7.49 -20.40
C TRP A 317 0.55 6.37 -20.73
N SER A 318 0.47 5.99 -22.01
CA SER A 318 -0.31 4.84 -22.45
C SER A 318 0.46 3.55 -22.17
N ARG A 319 -0.09 2.68 -21.33
CA ARG A 319 0.54 1.46 -20.85
C ARG A 319 -0.40 0.27 -20.96
N ASP A 320 0.14 -0.89 -21.29
CA ASP A 320 -0.62 -2.15 -21.24
C ASP A 320 -0.77 -2.65 -19.79
N GLU A 321 0.16 -2.22 -18.92
CA GLU A 321 0.22 -2.65 -17.51
C GLU A 321 0.73 -1.52 -16.62
N ILE A 322 0.23 -1.47 -15.39
CA ILE A 322 0.81 -0.65 -14.31
C ILE A 322 1.12 -1.53 -13.11
N VAL A 323 2.20 -1.22 -12.41
CA VAL A 323 2.57 -1.91 -11.16
C VAL A 323 2.41 -0.93 -10.01
N LEU A 324 1.70 -1.37 -8.98
CA LEU A 324 1.53 -0.63 -7.74
C LEU A 324 2.07 -1.47 -6.58
N SER A 325 3.12 -1.02 -5.92
CA SER A 325 3.55 -1.55 -4.63
C SER A 325 2.63 -1.06 -3.51
N PRO A 326 2.67 -1.64 -2.30
CA PRO A 326 1.91 -1.13 -1.16
C PRO A 326 2.15 0.37 -0.95
N GLY A 327 1.07 1.13 -0.79
CA GLY A 327 1.09 2.59 -0.61
C GLY A 327 1.00 3.40 -1.91
N GLU A 328 1.39 2.84 -3.06
CA GLU A 328 1.36 3.56 -4.34
C GLU A 328 -0.07 3.78 -4.84
N ARG A 329 -0.25 4.88 -5.56
CA ARG A 329 -1.50 5.27 -6.24
C ARG A 329 -1.22 5.57 -7.70
N ALA A 330 -2.21 5.33 -8.53
CA ALA A 330 -2.20 5.77 -9.93
C ALA A 330 -3.58 6.30 -10.32
N GLU A 331 -3.59 7.26 -11.22
CA GLU A 331 -4.82 7.66 -11.88
C GLU A 331 -4.69 7.44 -13.37
N VAL A 332 -5.68 6.77 -13.94
CA VAL A 332 -5.68 6.38 -15.34
C VAL A 332 -6.98 6.77 -16.03
N LEU A 333 -6.90 7.18 -17.28
CA LEU A 333 -8.06 7.25 -18.16
C LEU A 333 -8.20 5.90 -18.85
N VAL A 334 -9.41 5.36 -18.80
CA VAL A 334 -9.82 4.15 -19.51
C VAL A 334 -10.85 4.56 -20.55
N GLN A 335 -10.57 4.30 -21.82
CA GLN A 335 -11.52 4.54 -22.91
C GLN A 335 -12.06 3.21 -23.39
N ALA A 336 -13.37 2.99 -23.20
CA ALA A 336 -14.01 1.73 -23.50
C ALA A 336 -13.99 1.43 -24.99
N SER A 337 -13.65 0.19 -25.33
CA SER A 337 -13.62 -0.32 -26.68
C SER A 337 -15.02 -0.76 -27.16
N GLN A 338 -15.13 -1.89 -27.84
CA GLN A 338 -16.40 -2.46 -28.31
C GLN A 338 -17.19 -3.08 -27.16
N ALA A 339 -18.48 -3.26 -27.35
CA ALA A 339 -19.34 -4.00 -26.41
C ALA A 339 -18.75 -5.39 -26.12
N GLY A 340 -18.70 -5.74 -24.82
CA GLY A 340 -18.09 -6.98 -24.36
C GLY A 340 -17.83 -6.99 -22.86
N SER A 341 -17.18 -8.04 -22.39
CA SER A 341 -16.79 -8.20 -21.00
C SER A 341 -15.27 -8.36 -20.93
N TYR A 342 -14.61 -7.52 -20.11
CA TYR A 342 -13.17 -7.40 -20.02
C TYR A 342 -12.73 -7.52 -18.56
N ALA A 343 -11.73 -8.34 -18.27
CA ALA A 343 -11.25 -8.51 -16.93
C ALA A 343 -10.14 -7.48 -16.60
N LEU A 344 -10.29 -6.78 -15.49
CA LEU A 344 -9.17 -6.12 -14.82
C LEU A 344 -8.41 -7.18 -14.02
N ARG A 345 -7.19 -7.47 -14.42
CA ARG A 345 -6.37 -8.52 -13.82
C ARG A 345 -5.25 -7.95 -12.98
N ALA A 346 -5.00 -8.56 -11.83
CA ALA A 346 -3.69 -8.54 -11.22
C ALA A 346 -2.89 -9.71 -11.81
N LEU A 347 -1.85 -9.43 -12.59
CA LEU A 347 -1.00 -10.46 -13.20
C LEU A 347 -0.03 -11.02 -12.16
N ALA A 348 0.58 -12.19 -12.46
CA ALA A 348 1.63 -12.74 -11.60
C ALA A 348 2.82 -11.78 -11.50
N ILE A 349 3.34 -11.61 -10.27
CA ILE A 349 4.50 -10.75 -10.01
C ILE A 349 5.43 -11.42 -9.00
N ALA A 350 6.74 -11.42 -9.29
CA ALA A 350 7.77 -11.86 -8.36
C ALA A 350 8.15 -10.68 -7.45
N THR A 351 8.02 -10.87 -6.13
CA THR A 351 8.31 -9.84 -5.12
C THR A 351 9.56 -10.15 -4.30
N GLY A 352 10.40 -11.06 -4.77
CA GLY A 352 11.59 -11.56 -4.12
C GLY A 352 11.49 -13.06 -3.91
N PHE A 353 11.40 -13.52 -2.65
CA PHE A 353 11.27 -14.95 -2.35
C PHE A 353 9.95 -15.58 -2.81
N ASN A 354 8.93 -14.77 -3.04
CA ASN A 354 7.59 -15.21 -3.41
C ASN A 354 7.20 -14.71 -4.81
N THR A 355 6.32 -15.47 -5.46
CA THR A 355 5.63 -15.05 -6.67
C THR A 355 4.14 -14.96 -6.36
N GLN A 356 3.59 -13.77 -6.42
CA GLN A 356 2.15 -13.54 -6.23
C GLN A 356 1.40 -14.07 -7.46
N LYS A 357 0.35 -14.88 -7.20
CA LYS A 357 -0.45 -15.49 -8.25
C LYS A 357 -1.39 -14.47 -8.90
N PRO A 358 -1.75 -14.67 -10.17
CA PRO A 358 -2.71 -13.80 -10.83
C PRO A 358 -4.11 -13.92 -10.21
N ALA A 359 -4.90 -12.84 -10.32
CA ALA A 359 -6.31 -12.80 -9.93
C ALA A 359 -7.10 -11.86 -10.84
N THR A 360 -8.41 -12.07 -10.95
CA THR A 360 -9.32 -11.08 -11.53
C THR A 360 -9.74 -10.13 -10.41
N MET A 361 -9.49 -8.84 -10.61
CA MET A 361 -9.79 -7.80 -9.63
C MET A 361 -11.20 -7.22 -9.82
N ALA A 362 -11.59 -6.97 -11.08
CA ALA A 362 -12.92 -6.50 -11.46
C ALA A 362 -13.26 -6.97 -12.87
N THR A 363 -14.53 -6.92 -13.22
CA THR A 363 -15.02 -7.16 -14.57
C THR A 363 -15.63 -5.88 -15.13
N LEU A 364 -15.08 -5.37 -16.23
CA LEU A 364 -15.66 -4.26 -16.99
C LEU A 364 -16.64 -4.82 -18.02
N VAL A 365 -17.90 -4.43 -17.92
CA VAL A 365 -18.93 -4.70 -18.93
C VAL A 365 -19.13 -3.43 -19.75
N VAL A 366 -18.83 -3.51 -21.04
CA VAL A 366 -19.08 -2.45 -22.01
C VAL A 366 -20.38 -2.79 -22.74
N ASP A 367 -21.43 -1.97 -22.56
CA ASP A 367 -22.74 -2.20 -23.13
C ASP A 367 -23.53 -0.89 -23.36
N GLY A 368 -24.60 -0.95 -24.11
CA GLY A 368 -25.47 0.18 -24.44
C GLY A 368 -25.05 0.93 -25.70
N ASP A 369 -25.69 2.08 -25.92
CA ASP A 369 -25.48 2.90 -27.13
C ASP A 369 -24.07 3.53 -27.09
N ALA A 370 -23.34 3.38 -28.20
CA ALA A 370 -22.01 3.95 -28.34
C ALA A 370 -22.03 5.48 -28.26
N VAL A 371 -21.04 6.03 -27.57
CA VAL A 371 -20.78 7.47 -27.55
C VAL A 371 -19.54 7.80 -28.37
N THR A 372 -19.41 9.05 -28.81
CA THR A 372 -18.20 9.51 -29.50
C THR A 372 -17.05 9.57 -28.49
N PRO A 373 -15.93 8.85 -28.71
CA PRO A 373 -14.80 8.90 -27.82
C PRO A 373 -14.24 10.33 -27.68
N GLN A 374 -13.96 10.75 -26.48
CA GLN A 374 -13.25 12.02 -26.24
C GLN A 374 -11.77 11.87 -26.60
N PRO A 375 -11.13 12.90 -27.17
CA PRO A 375 -9.67 12.92 -27.30
C PRO A 375 -9.02 12.81 -25.93
N LEU A 376 -8.08 11.89 -25.77
CA LEU A 376 -7.27 11.78 -24.56
C LEU A 376 -6.22 12.90 -24.52
N PRO A 377 -5.97 13.52 -23.38
CA PRO A 377 -4.94 14.53 -23.25
C PRO A 377 -3.56 13.90 -23.50
N THR A 378 -2.68 14.58 -24.23
CA THR A 378 -1.29 14.15 -24.43
C THR A 378 -0.33 14.90 -23.53
N THR A 379 -0.61 16.17 -23.26
CA THR A 379 0.14 17.04 -22.37
C THR A 379 -0.73 17.34 -21.16
N LEU A 380 -0.15 17.28 -19.97
CA LEU A 380 -0.81 17.53 -18.71
C LEU A 380 -0.24 18.79 -18.04
N LEU A 381 0.14 18.71 -16.76
CA LEU A 381 0.69 19.86 -16.04
C LEU A 381 2.23 19.90 -16.16
N PRO A 382 2.84 21.09 -16.15
CA PRO A 382 4.29 21.18 -16.10
C PRO A 382 4.83 20.62 -14.78
N VAL A 383 5.89 19.84 -14.86
CA VAL A 383 6.60 19.28 -13.70
C VAL A 383 8.02 19.82 -13.69
N GLU A 384 8.46 20.36 -12.56
CA GLU A 384 9.85 20.79 -12.38
C GLU A 384 10.79 19.57 -12.46
N ASP A 385 11.95 19.71 -13.10
CA ASP A 385 12.98 18.67 -13.16
C ASP A 385 14.03 18.90 -12.07
N LEU A 386 13.88 18.20 -10.93
CA LEU A 386 14.83 18.28 -9.82
C LEU A 386 16.22 17.72 -10.17
N SER A 387 16.37 16.95 -11.26
CA SER A 387 17.69 16.45 -11.68
C SER A 387 18.63 17.57 -12.13
N THR A 388 18.10 18.75 -12.43
CA THR A 388 18.87 19.94 -12.86
C THR A 388 19.16 20.92 -11.74
N VAL A 389 18.58 20.70 -10.54
CA VAL A 389 18.72 21.60 -9.39
C VAL A 389 20.01 21.27 -8.64
N GLU A 390 20.68 22.28 -8.06
CA GLU A 390 21.85 22.10 -7.20
C GLU A 390 21.46 21.30 -5.95
N VAL A 391 22.34 20.40 -5.54
CA VAL A 391 22.15 19.52 -4.38
C VAL A 391 22.97 20.06 -3.22
N ASP A 392 22.31 20.41 -2.12
CA ASP A 392 22.97 20.93 -0.92
C ASP A 392 23.58 19.80 -0.09
N GLN A 393 22.92 18.64 -0.04
CA GLN A 393 23.33 17.48 0.75
C GLN A 393 23.02 16.17 0.04
N SER A 394 23.94 15.20 0.17
CA SER A 394 23.69 13.82 -0.30
C SER A 394 23.68 12.85 0.88
N ARG A 395 22.74 11.90 0.84
CA ARG A 395 22.58 10.86 1.88
C ARG A 395 22.49 9.47 1.27
N ARG A 396 22.77 8.49 2.11
CA ARG A 396 22.57 7.08 1.74
C ARG A 396 21.95 6.35 2.91
N ILE A 397 20.91 5.58 2.65
CA ILE A 397 20.32 4.64 3.60
C ILE A 397 20.25 3.24 2.98
N THR A 398 20.22 2.20 3.83
CA THR A 398 20.24 0.82 3.36
C THR A 398 19.18 -0.01 4.09
N PHE A 399 18.25 -0.57 3.33
CA PHE A 399 17.31 -1.58 3.81
C PHE A 399 17.99 -2.94 3.97
N GLN A 400 17.83 -3.58 5.12
CA GLN A 400 18.51 -4.82 5.48
C GLN A 400 17.61 -5.74 6.31
N PHE A 401 17.95 -7.03 6.29
CA PHE A 401 17.43 -7.98 7.28
C PHE A 401 18.44 -8.14 8.40
N GLY A 402 17.97 -8.01 9.65
CA GLY A 402 18.76 -8.30 10.82
C GLY A 402 18.86 -9.81 11.09
N PRO A 403 19.81 -10.21 11.95
CA PRO A 403 19.87 -11.59 12.42
C PRO A 403 18.59 -11.91 13.23
N PRO A 404 18.10 -13.17 13.16
CA PRO A 404 16.98 -13.59 13.99
C PRO A 404 17.34 -13.49 15.47
N ILE A 405 16.48 -12.83 16.25
CA ILE A 405 16.57 -12.85 17.73
C ILE A 405 15.80 -14.06 18.28
N ASN A 406 16.06 -14.40 19.52
CA ASN A 406 15.42 -15.50 20.22
C ASN A 406 14.18 -14.99 21.04
N PRO A 407 12.94 -15.47 20.79
CA PRO A 407 12.57 -16.47 19.76
C PRO A 407 12.81 -15.94 18.37
N PRO A 408 13.04 -16.80 17.35
CA PRO A 408 13.47 -16.40 16.02
C PRO A 408 12.42 -15.51 15.36
N GLN A 409 12.62 -14.20 15.46
CA GLN A 409 11.86 -13.19 14.73
C GLN A 409 12.78 -12.53 13.72
N THR A 410 12.29 -12.33 12.51
CA THR A 410 13.01 -11.53 11.53
C THR A 410 12.89 -10.09 11.93
N ILE A 411 14.02 -9.41 12.09
CA ILE A 411 14.10 -7.97 12.29
C ILE A 411 14.42 -7.34 10.94
N PHE A 412 13.86 -6.18 10.72
CA PHE A 412 14.11 -5.39 9.52
C PHE A 412 14.80 -4.10 9.96
N TRP A 413 15.88 -3.74 9.28
CA TRP A 413 16.74 -2.63 9.64
C TRP A 413 16.85 -1.59 8.54
N ILE A 414 17.10 -0.36 8.96
CA ILE A 414 17.71 0.67 8.13
C ILE A 414 19.09 0.97 8.73
N ASP A 415 20.15 0.81 7.93
CA ASP A 415 21.55 1.06 8.34
C ASP A 415 21.97 0.34 9.64
N HIS A 416 21.51 -0.92 9.83
CA HIS A 416 21.74 -1.76 11.02
C HIS A 416 21.02 -1.29 12.30
N GLU A 417 20.11 -0.32 12.19
CA GLU A 417 19.31 0.18 13.29
C GLU A 417 17.84 -0.25 13.13
N ILE A 418 17.20 -0.58 14.24
CA ILE A 418 15.75 -0.73 14.32
C ILE A 418 15.13 0.63 14.65
N PHE A 419 13.86 0.80 14.32
CA PHE A 419 13.13 2.02 14.65
C PHE A 419 13.19 2.34 16.15
N ASP A 420 13.48 3.59 16.44
CA ASP A 420 13.42 4.20 17.75
C ASP A 420 12.77 5.58 17.62
N GLY A 421 11.54 5.70 18.13
CA GLY A 421 10.75 6.93 18.02
C GLY A 421 11.35 8.14 18.73
N GLU A 422 12.35 7.96 19.59
CA GLU A 422 13.03 9.05 20.30
C GLU A 422 14.32 9.50 19.61
N ARG A 423 14.87 8.70 18.70
CA ARG A 423 16.10 9.01 17.96
C ARG A 423 15.80 9.84 16.71
N ASP A 424 16.67 10.76 16.35
CA ASP A 424 16.68 11.43 15.06
C ASP A 424 17.71 10.76 14.15
N ASP A 425 17.24 9.89 13.21
CA ASP A 425 18.14 9.15 12.32
C ASP A 425 18.73 10.05 11.23
N GLN A 426 17.93 11.00 10.75
CA GLN A 426 18.35 12.00 9.78
C GLN A 426 17.97 13.40 10.28
N THR A 427 18.85 14.37 10.03
CA THR A 427 18.55 15.78 10.26
C THR A 427 18.67 16.51 8.93
N VAL A 428 17.63 17.20 8.52
CA VAL A 428 17.57 17.99 7.28
C VAL A 428 17.38 19.47 7.60
N GLN A 429 17.77 20.35 6.67
CA GLN A 429 17.60 21.78 6.83
C GLN A 429 16.51 22.27 5.87
N LEU A 430 15.62 23.16 6.32
CA LEU A 430 14.65 23.79 5.43
C LEU A 430 15.36 24.67 4.39
N ASN A 431 14.70 24.86 3.27
CA ASN A 431 15.20 25.56 2.07
C ASN A 431 16.39 24.88 1.41
N THR A 432 16.54 23.54 1.56
CA THR A 432 17.55 22.74 0.87
C THR A 432 16.95 21.74 -0.10
N THR A 433 17.75 21.36 -1.10
CA THR A 433 17.50 20.22 -1.99
C THR A 433 18.48 19.11 -1.64
N GLU A 434 17.97 17.94 -1.30
CA GLU A 434 18.82 16.80 -0.97
C GLU A 434 18.68 15.66 -2.00
N GLU A 435 19.80 14.95 -2.21
CA GLU A 435 19.85 13.74 -3.00
C GLU A 435 20.04 12.53 -2.07
N TRP A 436 19.10 11.59 -2.11
CA TRP A 436 19.16 10.39 -1.31
C TRP A 436 19.36 9.15 -2.20
N THR A 437 20.28 8.29 -1.80
CA THR A 437 20.42 6.94 -2.37
C THR A 437 19.84 5.93 -1.41
N ILE A 438 18.77 5.27 -1.81
CA ILE A 438 18.10 4.23 -1.04
C ILE A 438 18.57 2.88 -1.59
N ARG A 439 19.41 2.18 -0.85
CA ARG A 439 19.91 0.86 -1.22
C ARG A 439 19.07 -0.24 -0.59
N ASN A 440 18.82 -1.29 -1.34
CA ASN A 440 18.22 -2.52 -0.87
C ASN A 440 19.29 -3.63 -0.86
N ALA A 441 19.67 -4.09 0.32
CA ALA A 441 20.64 -5.18 0.48
C ALA A 441 19.97 -6.56 0.64
N THR A 442 18.71 -6.71 0.26
CA THR A 442 17.91 -7.92 0.41
C THR A 442 17.43 -8.48 -0.94
N ALA A 443 16.90 -9.69 -0.92
CA ALA A 443 16.35 -10.34 -2.11
C ALA A 443 14.88 -9.95 -2.40
N ASN A 444 14.23 -9.18 -1.54
CA ASN A 444 12.84 -8.74 -1.70
C ASN A 444 12.78 -7.31 -2.24
N TRP A 445 11.69 -6.96 -2.89
CA TRP A 445 11.36 -5.57 -3.15
C TRP A 445 10.95 -4.87 -1.85
N HIS A 446 11.34 -3.62 -1.68
CA HIS A 446 10.95 -2.78 -0.57
C HIS A 446 10.43 -1.43 -1.09
N PRO A 447 9.14 -1.14 -0.99
CA PRO A 447 8.63 0.20 -1.29
C PRO A 447 9.19 1.18 -0.26
N PHE A 448 10.01 2.13 -0.71
CA PHE A 448 10.45 3.24 0.11
C PHE A 448 9.37 4.31 0.11
N HIS A 449 8.98 4.77 1.29
CA HIS A 449 8.08 5.89 1.50
C HIS A 449 8.70 6.90 2.48
N ILE A 450 8.44 8.19 2.25
CA ILE A 450 8.81 9.28 3.15
C ILE A 450 7.63 10.22 3.33
N HIS A 451 7.40 10.66 4.56
CA HIS A 451 6.33 11.57 4.92
C HIS A 451 6.63 13.01 4.54
N VAL A 452 5.59 13.82 4.43
CA VAL A 452 5.58 15.27 4.23
C VAL A 452 6.04 15.70 2.82
N ASN A 453 7.20 15.19 2.37
CA ASN A 453 7.85 15.73 1.17
C ASN A 453 7.94 14.70 0.05
N ASP A 454 7.35 14.99 -1.07
CA ASP A 454 7.50 14.23 -2.30
C ASP A 454 8.93 14.31 -2.85
N TYR A 455 9.26 13.37 -3.70
CA TYR A 455 10.56 13.31 -4.36
C TYR A 455 10.47 12.94 -5.84
N GLN A 456 11.56 13.10 -6.56
CA GLN A 456 11.73 12.57 -7.91
C GLN A 456 12.83 11.52 -7.93
N VAL A 457 12.53 10.33 -8.44
CA VAL A 457 13.56 9.33 -8.72
C VAL A 457 14.37 9.78 -9.94
N THR A 458 15.67 9.99 -9.73
CA THR A 458 16.60 10.45 -10.77
C THR A 458 17.36 9.31 -11.41
N ALA A 459 17.58 8.19 -10.68
CA ALA A 459 18.22 7.00 -11.23
C ALA A 459 17.74 5.71 -10.53
N ILE A 460 17.78 4.59 -11.26
CA ILE A 460 17.56 3.23 -10.72
C ILE A 460 18.79 2.40 -11.11
N ASN A 461 19.48 1.82 -10.11
CA ASN A 461 20.73 1.07 -10.30
C ASN A 461 21.78 1.86 -11.10
N GLY A 462 21.90 3.17 -10.82
CA GLY A 462 22.79 4.07 -11.53
C GLY A 462 22.37 4.45 -12.96
N THR A 463 21.25 3.90 -13.46
CA THR A 463 20.70 4.25 -14.76
C THR A 463 19.73 5.43 -14.60
N PRO A 464 19.96 6.58 -15.26
CA PRO A 464 19.06 7.73 -15.17
C PRO A 464 17.63 7.39 -15.58
N VAL A 465 16.66 7.89 -14.84
CA VAL A 465 15.24 7.84 -15.20
C VAL A 465 14.90 9.04 -16.07
N PRO A 466 14.46 8.82 -17.32
CA PRO A 466 14.24 9.92 -18.27
C PRO A 466 12.97 10.73 -17.96
N LEU A 467 12.01 10.09 -17.29
CA LEU A 467 10.75 10.73 -16.91
C LEU A 467 10.90 11.40 -15.54
N ARG A 468 10.34 12.61 -15.42
CA ARG A 468 10.33 13.38 -14.17
C ARG A 468 8.88 13.60 -13.73
N TYR A 469 8.60 13.15 -12.53
CA TYR A 469 7.34 13.33 -11.83
C TYR A 469 7.63 13.23 -10.35
N HIS A 470 6.77 13.76 -9.52
CA HIS A 470 6.86 13.60 -8.07
C HIS A 470 6.12 12.33 -7.65
N GLU A 471 6.65 11.67 -6.64
CA GLU A 471 6.09 10.49 -6.01
C GLU A 471 6.50 10.46 -4.53
N ASP A 472 5.81 9.70 -3.71
CA ASP A 472 6.14 9.52 -2.29
C ASP A 472 6.46 8.07 -1.93
N THR A 473 6.17 7.16 -2.85
CA THR A 473 6.40 5.72 -2.66
C THR A 473 7.03 5.10 -3.91
N THR A 474 8.18 4.43 -3.75
CA THR A 474 8.88 3.76 -4.86
C THR A 474 9.43 2.42 -4.44
N ALA A 475 9.12 1.37 -5.19
CA ALA A 475 9.67 0.02 -4.96
C ALA A 475 11.17 -0.05 -5.30
N VAL A 476 12.02 -0.22 -4.27
CA VAL A 476 13.48 -0.39 -4.44
C VAL A 476 13.79 -1.84 -4.85
N PRO A 477 14.47 -2.06 -5.99
CA PRO A 477 14.68 -3.41 -6.51
C PRO A 477 15.58 -4.26 -5.61
N PRO A 478 15.40 -5.60 -5.63
CA PRO A 478 16.26 -6.52 -4.89
C PRO A 478 17.74 -6.33 -5.24
N PHE A 479 18.59 -6.21 -4.21
CA PHE A 479 20.03 -5.97 -4.33
C PHE A 479 20.42 -4.75 -5.16
N GLY A 480 19.46 -3.83 -5.36
CA GLY A 480 19.62 -2.61 -6.14
C GLY A 480 19.51 -1.35 -5.30
N GLU A 481 19.36 -0.23 -5.98
CA GLU A 481 19.19 1.08 -5.35
C GLU A 481 18.38 2.02 -6.23
N ILE A 482 17.74 3.00 -5.61
CA ILE A 482 17.21 4.18 -6.27
C ILE A 482 17.98 5.41 -5.80
N THR A 483 18.13 6.40 -6.66
CA THR A 483 18.59 7.74 -6.31
C THR A 483 17.41 8.68 -6.53
N MET A 484 17.09 9.47 -5.53
CA MET A 484 15.99 10.44 -5.57
C MET A 484 16.45 11.82 -5.14
N ARG A 485 15.71 12.86 -5.55
CA ARG A 485 15.86 14.24 -5.05
C ARG A 485 14.56 14.73 -4.47
N THR A 486 14.67 15.41 -3.33
CA THR A 486 13.55 16.01 -2.60
C THR A 486 13.93 17.43 -2.16
N ARG A 487 12.93 18.28 -1.96
CA ARG A 487 13.09 19.61 -1.37
C ARG A 487 12.42 19.66 -0.02
N TYR A 488 13.10 20.26 0.94
CA TYR A 488 12.56 20.58 2.24
C TYR A 488 12.29 22.09 2.31
N LEU A 489 11.04 22.51 2.06
CA LEU A 489 10.76 23.93 1.84
C LEU A 489 10.18 24.65 3.07
N ASP A 490 9.23 24.04 3.77
CA ASP A 490 8.33 24.77 4.66
C ASP A 490 8.03 24.11 6.01
N PHE A 491 7.78 22.82 6.14
CA PHE A 491 7.37 22.24 7.42
C PHE A 491 8.56 21.78 8.26
N PRO A 492 8.91 22.50 9.37
CA PRO A 492 9.83 21.97 10.38
C PRO A 492 9.13 20.84 11.16
N GLY A 493 9.91 20.10 11.94
CA GLY A 493 9.37 19.07 12.82
C GLY A 493 9.96 17.70 12.59
N ARG A 494 9.25 16.68 13.06
CA ARG A 494 9.68 15.27 12.95
C ARG A 494 8.67 14.45 12.17
N TRP A 495 9.16 13.61 11.30
CA TRP A 495 8.40 12.60 10.57
C TRP A 495 9.23 11.34 10.34
N VAL A 496 8.69 10.38 9.61
CA VAL A 496 9.34 9.10 9.35
C VAL A 496 9.55 8.85 7.86
N TYR A 497 10.48 7.96 7.56
CA TYR A 497 10.62 7.26 6.29
C TYR A 497 10.74 5.76 6.57
N HIS A 498 10.21 4.91 5.70
CA HIS A 498 10.15 3.48 5.98
C HIS A 498 9.93 2.63 4.71
N CYS A 499 10.04 1.33 4.87
CA CYS A 499 9.53 0.38 3.90
C CYS A 499 8.00 0.26 4.04
N HIS A 500 7.25 0.48 3.00
CA HIS A 500 5.78 0.41 3.04
C HIS A 500 5.20 -1.01 2.91
N ILE A 501 6.00 -2.06 3.04
CA ILE A 501 5.50 -3.36 3.49
C ILE A 501 5.33 -3.24 5.00
N LEU A 502 4.09 -3.06 5.45
CA LEU A 502 3.80 -2.65 6.83
C LEU A 502 4.32 -3.63 7.88
N LEU A 503 4.43 -4.93 7.54
CA LEU A 503 5.09 -5.91 8.41
C LEU A 503 6.58 -5.60 8.63
N HIS A 504 7.27 -5.06 7.62
CA HIS A 504 8.67 -4.66 7.73
C HIS A 504 8.80 -3.39 8.57
N GLU A 505 7.92 -2.42 8.37
CA GLU A 505 7.78 -1.20 9.15
C GLU A 505 7.59 -1.50 10.64
N ASP A 506 6.53 -2.26 10.99
CA ASP A 506 6.21 -2.65 12.37
C ASP A 506 7.31 -3.49 13.06
N LYS A 507 8.21 -4.08 12.27
CA LYS A 507 9.36 -4.87 12.76
C LYS A 507 10.69 -4.13 12.63
N GLY A 508 10.65 -2.80 12.49
CA GLY A 508 11.80 -1.92 12.64
C GLY A 508 12.37 -1.27 11.38
N MET A 509 11.85 -1.58 10.16
CA MET A 509 12.34 -0.96 8.90
C MET A 509 11.76 0.44 8.71
N MET A 510 12.01 1.32 9.68
CA MET A 510 11.59 2.70 9.73
C MET A 510 12.69 3.55 10.37
N GLY A 511 12.81 4.79 9.97
CA GLY A 511 13.71 5.78 10.54
C GLY A 511 13.05 7.14 10.64
N THR A 512 13.62 8.04 11.41
CA THR A 512 13.09 9.38 11.66
C THR A 512 13.86 10.45 10.91
N VAL A 513 13.16 11.50 10.52
CA VAL A 513 13.72 12.75 10.01
C VAL A 513 13.35 13.87 10.96
N ARG A 514 14.32 14.72 11.29
CA ARG A 514 14.08 16.01 11.93
C ARG A 514 14.44 17.13 10.97
N ALA A 515 13.47 17.98 10.60
CA ALA A 515 13.69 19.19 9.84
C ALA A 515 13.90 20.39 10.76
N LEU A 516 14.99 21.09 10.52
CA LEU A 516 15.35 22.32 11.21
C LEU A 516 15.03 23.52 10.32
N ALA A 517 14.49 24.60 10.94
CA ALA A 517 14.17 25.86 10.27
C ALA A 517 15.42 26.64 9.84
#